data_18620d0f407a9f2aa8743ec4c475074f
#
_entry.id   18620d0f407a9f2aa8743ec4c475074f
#
_cell.length_a   1.000
_cell.length_b   1.000
_cell.length_c   1.000
_cell.angle_alpha   90.00
_cell.angle_beta   90.00
_cell.angle_gamma   90.00
#
_symmetry.space_group_name_H-M   'P 1'
#
loop_
_entity.id
_entity.type
_entity.pdbx_description
1 polymer ?
#
loop_
_entity_poly.entity_id
_entity_poly.type
_entity_poly.pdbx_seq_one_letter_code
_entity_poly.pdbx_strand_id
1 'polypeptide(L)'
;MGEYLVYVHTLPNGKRYVGMTRQDKERRWANGAGYRKQPKFYEAIQEYGWRNIAHEVVAENLTEEQAREIEKEYILMFDCYDENGYNIRNNDKTCWINIRCTTEERQEIIEMAKERGMTVADFIRYLVAKERKEREK
;
A
#
# COMPACT_ATOMS: atom_id res chain seq x y z
N MET A 1 -4.75 -9.68 23.38
CA MET A 1 -4.75 -8.23 23.56
C MET A 1 -3.81 -7.56 22.58
N GLY A 2 -4.28 -6.51 21.92
CA GLY A 2 -3.53 -5.84 20.89
C GLY A 2 -2.62 -4.76 21.43
N GLU A 3 -1.39 -4.73 20.93
CA GLU A 3 -0.40 -3.71 21.28
C GLU A 3 -0.10 -2.79 20.11
N TYR A 4 -0.74 -3.04 18.97
CA TYR A 4 -0.50 -2.28 17.73
C TYR A 4 -1.47 -1.13 17.59
N LEU A 5 -0.99 -0.09 16.92
CA LEU A 5 -1.84 1.02 16.50
C LEU A 5 -1.60 1.30 15.01
N VAL A 6 -2.60 1.89 14.37
CA VAL A 6 -2.53 2.33 12.98
C VAL A 6 -2.69 3.85 12.98
N TYR A 7 -1.85 4.52 12.21
CA TYR A 7 -1.81 5.97 12.16
C TYR A 7 -1.74 6.48 10.73
N VAL A 8 -2.14 7.73 10.54
CA VAL A 8 -2.10 8.39 9.23
C VAL A 8 -1.40 9.74 9.39
N HIS A 9 -0.46 10.01 8.50
CA HIS A 9 0.17 11.32 8.37
C HIS A 9 -0.35 11.96 7.10
N THR A 10 -0.91 13.16 7.19
CA THR A 10 -1.40 13.91 6.03
C THR A 10 -0.53 15.14 5.83
N LEU A 11 0.07 15.24 4.67
CA LEU A 11 0.98 16.34 4.33
C LEU A 11 0.20 17.52 3.74
N PRO A 12 0.79 18.72 3.73
CA PRO A 12 0.12 19.90 3.18
C PRO A 12 -0.31 19.77 1.72
N ASN A 13 0.33 18.90 0.95
CA ASN A 13 -0.04 18.63 -0.43
C ASN A 13 -1.24 17.68 -0.56
N GLY A 14 -1.80 17.23 0.56
CA GLY A 14 -2.93 16.30 0.58
C GLY A 14 -2.58 14.84 0.49
N LYS A 15 -1.33 14.51 0.23
CA LYS A 15 -0.86 13.12 0.16
C LYS A 15 -0.68 12.55 1.57
N ARG A 16 -0.84 11.25 1.70
CA ARG A 16 -0.84 10.59 3.00
C ARG A 16 0.12 9.41 3.08
N TYR A 17 0.48 9.10 4.30
CA TYR A 17 1.23 7.91 4.66
C TYR A 17 0.47 7.19 5.78
N VAL A 18 0.22 5.91 5.59
CA VAL A 18 -0.44 5.07 6.60
C VAL A 18 0.59 4.08 7.14
N GLY A 19 0.65 3.95 8.45
CA GLY A 19 1.57 3.01 9.06
C GLY A 19 0.97 2.33 10.28
N MET A 20 1.66 1.30 10.74
CA MET A 20 1.32 0.60 11.98
C MET A 20 2.57 0.44 12.82
N THR A 21 2.41 0.41 14.13
CA THR A 21 3.53 0.19 15.03
C THR A 21 3.07 -0.44 16.34
N ARG A 22 3.95 -1.21 16.96
CA ARG A 22 3.79 -1.71 18.31
C ARG A 22 4.48 -0.79 19.31
N GLN A 23 5.37 0.06 18.82
CA GLN A 23 6.08 1.02 19.67
C GLN A 23 5.17 2.21 19.99
N ASP A 24 5.54 2.94 21.03
CA ASP A 24 4.94 4.25 21.29
C ASP A 24 5.08 5.11 20.03
N LYS A 25 4.00 5.78 19.65
CA LYS A 25 3.95 6.59 18.42
C LYS A 25 5.05 7.64 18.36
N GLU A 26 5.32 8.31 19.46
CA GLU A 26 6.35 9.33 19.53
C GLU A 26 7.75 8.75 19.29
N ARG A 27 8.00 7.57 19.80
CA ARG A 27 9.25 6.85 19.60
C ARG A 27 9.38 6.38 18.15
N ARG A 28 8.30 5.86 17.58
CA ARG A 28 8.28 5.41 16.17
C ARG A 28 8.49 6.57 15.21
N TRP A 29 7.81 7.68 15.47
CA TRP A 29 7.87 8.85 14.58
C TRP A 29 9.15 9.65 14.78
N ALA A 30 9.62 9.82 15.99
CA ALA A 30 10.84 10.56 16.34
C ALA A 30 10.93 11.91 15.62
N ASN A 31 9.82 12.67 15.57
CA ASN A 31 9.72 13.95 14.86
C ASN A 31 10.09 13.84 13.38
N GLY A 32 9.79 12.70 12.75
CA GLY A 32 10.07 12.43 11.36
C GLY A 32 11.35 11.64 11.14
N ALA A 33 12.25 11.56 12.11
CA ALA A 33 13.51 10.83 11.98
C ALA A 33 13.31 9.32 11.86
N GLY A 34 12.16 8.81 12.31
CA GLY A 34 11.82 7.40 12.18
C GLY A 34 11.62 6.93 10.75
N TYR A 35 11.60 7.86 9.79
CA TYR A 35 11.37 7.56 8.37
C TYR A 35 12.60 7.71 7.49
N ARG A 36 13.78 7.79 8.08
CA ARG A 36 15.05 7.92 7.34
C ARG A 36 15.28 6.85 6.28
N LYS A 37 14.74 5.66 6.50
CA LYS A 37 14.90 4.53 5.57
C LYS A 37 13.87 4.56 4.42
N GLN A 38 13.01 5.55 4.40
CA GLN A 38 12.00 5.74 3.37
C GLN A 38 12.28 7.08 2.67
N PRO A 39 13.16 7.09 1.66
CA PRO A 39 13.69 8.35 1.08
C PRO A 39 12.61 9.31 0.61
N LYS A 40 11.62 8.82 -0.10
CA LYS A 40 10.54 9.66 -0.64
C LYS A 40 9.76 10.39 0.45
N PHE A 41 9.37 9.66 1.48
CA PHE A 41 8.61 10.24 2.59
C PHE A 41 9.49 11.14 3.44
N TYR A 42 10.72 10.71 3.72
CA TYR A 42 11.65 11.49 4.51
C TYR A 42 11.99 12.84 3.83
N GLU A 43 12.18 12.83 2.53
CA GLU A 43 12.41 14.04 1.74
C GLU A 43 11.23 15.01 1.86
N ALA A 44 10.01 14.50 1.77
CA ALA A 44 8.80 15.29 1.94
C ALA A 44 8.70 15.87 3.36
N ILE A 45 9.09 15.09 4.38
CA ILE A 45 9.12 15.58 5.76
C ILE A 45 10.11 16.75 5.90
N GLN A 46 11.26 16.67 5.25
CA GLN A 46 12.24 17.75 5.27
C GLN A 46 11.71 18.99 4.54
N GLU A 47 10.99 18.79 3.45
CA GLU A 47 10.45 19.89 2.65
C GLU A 47 9.35 20.65 3.39
N TYR A 48 8.38 19.94 3.96
CA TYR A 48 7.21 20.56 4.60
C TYR A 48 7.38 20.83 6.08
N GLY A 49 8.26 20.09 6.74
CA GLY A 49 8.44 20.16 8.19
C GLY A 49 7.46 19.28 8.94
N TRP A 50 7.97 18.53 9.90
CA TRP A 50 7.16 17.60 10.69
C TRP A 50 5.96 18.26 11.36
N ARG A 51 6.13 19.52 11.81
CA ARG A 51 5.07 20.28 12.49
C ARG A 51 3.90 20.62 11.60
N ASN A 52 4.14 20.67 10.29
CA ASN A 52 3.11 21.05 9.31
C ASN A 52 2.36 19.84 8.77
N ILE A 53 2.72 18.65 9.22
CA ILE A 53 2.09 17.39 8.83
C ILE A 53 1.08 17.03 9.90
N ALA A 54 -0.14 16.68 9.49
CA ALA A 54 -1.17 16.22 10.41
C ALA A 54 -0.91 14.78 10.79
N HIS A 55 -1.01 14.47 12.07
CA HIS A 55 -0.77 13.13 12.61
C HIS A 55 -2.01 12.64 13.32
N GLU A 56 -2.52 11.48 12.94
CA GLU A 56 -3.74 10.93 13.53
C GLU A 56 -3.58 9.44 13.78
N VAL A 57 -3.94 9.00 14.98
CA VAL A 57 -4.05 7.58 15.30
C VAL A 57 -5.49 7.18 15.02
N VAL A 58 -5.69 6.31 14.04
CA VAL A 58 -7.02 5.93 13.56
C VAL A 58 -7.55 4.66 14.22
N ALA A 59 -6.67 3.85 14.78
CA ALA A 59 -7.06 2.64 15.53
C ALA A 59 -5.94 2.26 16.49
N GLU A 60 -6.29 1.69 17.62
CA GLU A 60 -5.30 1.25 18.62
C GLU A 60 -5.79 0.00 19.34
N ASN A 61 -4.94 -0.57 20.17
CA ASN A 61 -5.22 -1.81 20.91
C ASN A 61 -5.54 -2.99 19.97
N LEU A 62 -4.75 -3.10 18.91
CA LEU A 62 -4.95 -4.09 17.86
C LEU A 62 -3.93 -5.22 17.96
N THR A 63 -4.34 -6.41 17.50
CA THR A 63 -3.37 -7.47 17.25
C THR A 63 -2.60 -7.12 15.97
N GLU A 64 -1.47 -7.76 15.74
CA GLU A 64 -0.69 -7.54 14.53
C GLU A 64 -1.53 -7.76 13.26
N GLU A 65 -2.30 -8.84 13.25
CA GLU A 65 -3.17 -9.20 12.13
C GLU A 65 -4.25 -8.14 11.88
N GLN A 66 -4.92 -7.68 12.94
CA GLN A 66 -5.91 -6.62 12.85
C GLN A 66 -5.30 -5.31 12.34
N ALA A 67 -4.12 -4.97 12.85
CA ALA A 67 -3.43 -3.76 12.43
C ALA A 67 -3.06 -3.78 10.96
N ARG A 68 -2.58 -4.92 10.45
CA ARG A 68 -2.25 -5.08 9.03
C ARG A 68 -3.46 -4.92 8.13
N GLU A 69 -4.59 -5.47 8.53
CA GLU A 69 -5.84 -5.34 7.76
C GLU A 69 -6.31 -3.89 7.72
N ILE A 70 -6.29 -3.21 8.86
CA ILE A 70 -6.71 -1.81 8.96
C ILE A 70 -5.75 -0.90 8.18
N GLU A 71 -4.45 -1.12 8.32
CA GLU A 71 -3.44 -0.38 7.54
C GLU A 71 -3.71 -0.50 6.05
N LYS A 72 -3.92 -1.72 5.57
CA LYS A 72 -4.19 -2.00 4.17
C LYS A 72 -5.46 -1.31 3.68
N GLU A 73 -6.52 -1.34 4.48
CA GLU A 73 -7.79 -0.68 4.15
C GLU A 73 -7.60 0.84 3.99
N TYR A 74 -6.88 1.47 4.92
CA TYR A 74 -6.62 2.91 4.86
C TYR A 74 -5.72 3.28 3.69
N ILE A 75 -4.70 2.48 3.39
CA ILE A 75 -3.83 2.71 2.23
C ILE A 75 -4.65 2.70 0.95
N LEU A 76 -5.54 1.74 0.81
CA LEU A 76 -6.41 1.63 -0.37
C LEU A 76 -7.45 2.75 -0.41
N MET A 77 -8.04 3.08 0.73
CA MET A 77 -9.05 4.14 0.82
C MET A 77 -8.49 5.50 0.41
N PHE A 78 -7.28 5.82 0.87
CA PHE A 78 -6.63 7.11 0.61
C PHE A 78 -5.72 7.08 -0.61
N ASP A 79 -5.58 5.93 -1.27
CA ASP A 79 -4.69 5.75 -2.42
C ASP A 79 -3.28 6.26 -2.12
N CYS A 80 -2.65 5.66 -1.09
CA CYS A 80 -1.37 6.14 -0.57
C CYS A 80 -0.14 5.61 -1.27
N TYR A 81 -0.30 4.81 -2.32
CA TYR A 81 0.81 4.24 -3.08
C TYR A 81 1.27 5.15 -4.21
N ASP A 82 2.53 4.95 -4.59
CA ASP A 82 3.14 5.54 -5.79
C ASP A 82 3.08 7.08 -5.76
N GLU A 83 2.58 7.70 -6.81
CA GLU A 83 2.53 9.15 -6.96
C GLU A 83 1.49 9.82 -6.05
N ASN A 84 0.52 9.06 -5.58
CA ASN A 84 -0.61 9.58 -4.82
C ASN A 84 -0.39 9.59 -3.31
N GLY A 85 0.72 9.05 -2.85
CA GLY A 85 1.03 9.00 -1.43
C GLY A 85 2.47 8.63 -1.17
N TYR A 86 2.77 8.29 0.08
CA TYR A 86 4.14 8.00 0.52
C TYR A 86 4.35 6.55 0.94
N ASN A 87 3.32 5.72 0.87
CA ASN A 87 3.47 4.30 1.16
C ASN A 87 4.21 3.63 0.01
N ILE A 88 5.20 2.83 0.36
CA ILE A 88 5.89 2.01 -0.61
C ILE A 88 5.01 0.81 -0.88
N ARG A 89 4.69 0.59 -2.15
CA ARG A 89 3.96 -0.59 -2.55
C ARG A 89 4.81 -1.79 -2.17
N ASN A 90 4.32 -2.53 -1.22
CA ASN A 90 5.08 -3.64 -0.69
C ASN A 90 5.27 -4.68 -1.79
N ASN A 91 6.54 -4.92 -2.13
CA ASN A 91 6.88 -6.01 -3.03
C ASN A 91 6.76 -7.37 -2.34
N ASP A 92 6.21 -7.39 -1.12
CA ASP A 92 5.83 -8.62 -0.44
C ASP A 92 4.59 -9.20 -1.10
N LYS A 93 4.73 -9.47 -2.36
CA LYS A 93 3.87 -10.41 -3.03
C LYS A 93 4.32 -11.77 -2.56
N THR A 94 3.92 -12.11 -1.35
CA THR A 94 4.29 -13.38 -0.72
C THR A 94 3.37 -14.52 -1.13
N CYS A 95 2.29 -14.19 -1.80
CA CYS A 95 1.34 -15.19 -2.28
C CYS A 95 1.51 -15.38 -3.78
N TRP A 96 1.61 -16.63 -4.17
CA TRP A 96 1.77 -17.02 -5.56
C TRP A 96 0.54 -17.79 -6.01
N ILE A 97 0.11 -17.51 -7.22
CA ILE A 97 -0.91 -18.35 -7.89
C ILE A 97 -0.18 -19.08 -8.99
N ASN A 98 -0.07 -20.40 -8.83
CA ASN A 98 0.59 -21.27 -9.81
C ASN A 98 -0.47 -21.88 -10.72
N ILE A 99 -0.34 -21.64 -12.00
CA ILE A 99 -1.28 -22.14 -13.00
C ILE A 99 -0.53 -23.11 -13.92
N ARG A 100 -1.04 -24.33 -14.05
CA ARG A 100 -0.57 -25.27 -15.05
C ARG A 100 -1.19 -24.92 -16.38
N CYS A 101 -0.37 -24.79 -17.39
CA CYS A 101 -0.88 -24.47 -18.73
C CYS A 101 0.04 -25.15 -19.76
N THR A 102 -0.48 -25.30 -20.98
CA THR A 102 0.33 -25.77 -22.10
C THR A 102 1.23 -24.64 -22.60
N THR A 103 2.23 -25.00 -23.40
CA THR A 103 3.10 -23.99 -24.02
C THR A 103 2.29 -23.03 -24.91
N GLU A 104 1.32 -23.55 -25.63
CA GLU A 104 0.43 -22.76 -26.48
C GLU A 104 -0.41 -21.78 -25.65
N GLU A 105 -1.01 -22.23 -24.56
CA GLU A 105 -1.80 -21.39 -23.67
C GLU A 105 -0.94 -20.26 -23.04
N ARG A 106 0.26 -20.61 -22.64
CA ARG A 106 1.21 -19.63 -22.08
C ARG A 106 1.52 -18.53 -23.08
N GLN A 107 1.81 -18.93 -24.34
CA GLN A 107 2.13 -18.01 -25.41
C GLN A 107 0.93 -17.12 -25.74
N GLU A 108 -0.26 -17.68 -25.77
CA GLU A 108 -1.50 -16.95 -26.00
C GLU A 108 -1.72 -15.87 -24.96
N ILE A 109 -1.53 -16.21 -23.68
CA ILE A 109 -1.68 -15.25 -22.57
C ILE A 109 -0.66 -14.09 -22.70
N ILE A 110 0.59 -14.43 -23.03
CA ILE A 110 1.65 -13.43 -23.22
C ILE A 110 1.29 -12.48 -24.35
N GLU A 111 0.81 -13.01 -25.46
CA GLU A 111 0.43 -12.21 -26.63
C GLU A 111 -0.75 -11.29 -26.33
N MET A 112 -1.77 -11.79 -25.65
CA MET A 112 -2.92 -10.98 -25.23
C MET A 112 -2.51 -9.83 -24.30
N ALA A 113 -1.60 -10.09 -23.37
CA ALA A 113 -1.08 -9.06 -22.48
C ALA A 113 -0.32 -8.00 -23.28
N LYS A 114 0.53 -8.42 -24.23
CA LYS A 114 1.31 -7.52 -25.08
C LYS A 114 0.41 -6.61 -25.92
N GLU A 115 -0.66 -7.15 -26.48
CA GLU A 115 -1.61 -6.37 -27.29
C GLU A 115 -2.22 -5.22 -26.50
N ARG A 116 -2.31 -5.37 -25.19
CA ARG A 116 -2.86 -4.35 -24.28
C ARG A 116 -1.77 -3.49 -23.62
N GLY A 117 -0.51 -3.74 -23.96
CA GLY A 117 0.61 -3.02 -23.33
C GLY A 117 0.79 -3.35 -21.86
N MET A 118 0.41 -4.56 -21.45
CA MET A 118 0.46 -5.02 -20.07
C MET A 118 1.44 -6.15 -19.86
N THR A 119 1.92 -6.29 -18.62
CA THR A 119 2.58 -7.52 -18.20
C THR A 119 1.52 -8.61 -18.02
N VAL A 120 1.93 -9.86 -17.96
CA VAL A 120 1.01 -10.99 -17.72
C VAL A 120 0.30 -10.80 -16.36
N ALA A 121 1.03 -10.38 -15.33
CA ALA A 121 0.44 -10.13 -14.01
C ALA A 121 -0.63 -9.05 -14.05
N ASP A 122 -0.36 -7.94 -14.72
CA ASP A 122 -1.31 -6.83 -14.87
C ASP A 122 -2.52 -7.24 -15.70
N PHE A 123 -2.31 -8.05 -16.72
CA PHE A 123 -3.39 -8.56 -17.53
C PHE A 123 -4.35 -9.44 -16.72
N ILE A 124 -3.79 -10.30 -15.86
CA ILE A 124 -4.61 -11.14 -14.97
C ILE A 124 -5.41 -10.27 -14.00
N ARG A 125 -4.80 -9.25 -13.41
CA ARG A 125 -5.50 -8.31 -12.53
C ARG A 125 -6.61 -7.56 -13.26
N TYR A 126 -6.38 -7.19 -14.50
CA TYR A 126 -7.37 -6.56 -15.36
C TYR A 126 -8.58 -7.47 -15.56
N LEU A 127 -8.36 -8.74 -15.89
CA LEU A 127 -9.43 -9.71 -16.09
C LEU A 127 -10.24 -9.93 -14.80
N VAL A 128 -9.58 -9.99 -13.67
CA VAL A 128 -10.26 -10.14 -12.37
C VAL A 128 -11.13 -8.92 -12.09
N ALA A 129 -10.64 -7.73 -12.34
CA ALA A 129 -11.39 -6.49 -12.15
C ALA A 129 -12.62 -6.44 -13.06
N LYS A 130 -12.46 -6.87 -14.30
CA LYS A 130 -13.55 -6.94 -15.29
C LYS A 130 -14.64 -7.92 -14.80
N GLU A 131 -14.24 -9.08 -14.33
CA GLU A 131 -15.17 -10.10 -13.81
C GLU A 131 -15.95 -9.59 -12.61
N ARG A 132 -15.30 -8.86 -11.71
CA ARG A 132 -15.96 -8.24 -10.57
C ARG A 132 -17.07 -7.29 -10.98
N LYS A 133 -16.80 -6.45 -11.97
CA LYS A 133 -17.78 -5.50 -12.49
C LYS A 133 -19.00 -6.20 -13.07
N GLU A 134 -18.78 -7.29 -13.79
CA GLU A 134 -19.87 -8.09 -14.37
C GLU A 134 -20.74 -8.73 -13.30
N ARG A 135 -20.15 -9.14 -12.18
CA ARG A 135 -20.88 -9.74 -11.07
C ARG A 135 -21.70 -8.73 -10.27
N GLU A 136 -21.34 -7.47 -10.32
CA GLU A 136 -22.05 -6.40 -9.62
C GLU A 136 -23.31 -5.93 -10.34
N LYS A 137 -23.55 -6.41 -11.56
CA LYS A 137 -24.72 -6.06 -12.34
C LYS A 137 -25.94 -6.91 -11.98
#